data_b2d654aecde0bbec9a9321254124d741
#
_entry.id   b2d654aecde0bbec9a9321254124d741
#
_cell.length_a   1.000
_cell.length_b   1.000
_cell.length_c   1.000
_cell.angle_alpha   90.00
_cell.angle_beta   90.00
_cell.angle_gamma   90.00
#
_symmetry.space_group_name_H-M   'P 1'
#
loop_
_entity.id
_entity.type
_entity.pdbx_description
1 polymer ?
#
loop_
_entity_poly.entity_id
_entity_poly.type
_entity_poly.pdbx_seq_one_letter_code
_entity_poly.pdbx_strand_id
1 'polypeptide(L)'
;MKTSFLLVLSLIVGVLGGCVVAPLPAVETGPATANGLGEGSAAPETNLTEGCIEAFDPGIDYFPDKIAPDHAEGWSVAYHGHYKVLTLHNPWRGAQETFRYLLVQCGAPAPERFDDTPAIEVPVRSVAALTSTVLPHLHELGLLERLVAVDRFDYVNTAAVREMIDAGALQEAGTGTGVNTEVLIDVDPELIITFAYGNLDYDTHPKLIEAGLPVALTAGYMETSPLGRTEWLKVTALFFNREKQAEQLFGGIAGRYAEMAELAAGVEEKPTVLVGIARRESWRVPGGNSYFARYIADAGGAYLWREDESTGSIPLSMENVFEAATDVDIWLANTGSWTAAGDILAADERYDSLAAVERGSVYSNNALVNEWGGNDYWETGVANPDLVLADLIKIFHPELLPEHQLIWFHQLD
;
A
#
# COMPACT_ATOMS: atom_id res chain seq x y z
N MET A 1 7.34 -44.37 50.89
CA MET A 1 7.00 -43.49 52.02
C MET A 1 6.12 -42.42 51.43
N LYS A 2 4.79 -42.58 51.42
CA LYS A 2 3.79 -42.20 52.49
C LYS A 2 3.97 -40.79 52.99
N THR A 3 3.05 -39.91 52.58
CA THR A 3 2.05 -39.16 53.35
C THR A 3 1.39 -38.15 52.43
N SER A 4 0.13 -38.21 52.03
CA SER A 4 -1.18 -38.06 52.67
C SER A 4 -1.56 -36.63 53.10
N PHE A 5 -2.68 -36.17 52.48
CA PHE A 5 -3.84 -35.42 53.00
C PHE A 5 -3.74 -33.91 53.18
N LEU A 6 -4.66 -33.14 52.60
CA LEU A 6 -5.97 -32.80 53.20
C LEU A 6 -6.93 -32.13 52.17
N LEU A 7 -8.13 -32.71 52.11
CA LEU A 7 -9.34 -32.16 51.48
C LEU A 7 -9.96 -31.10 52.38
N VAL A 8 -10.34 -29.94 51.85
CA VAL A 8 -11.30 -29.05 52.50
C VAL A 8 -12.50 -28.85 51.59
N LEU A 9 -13.61 -29.43 51.99
CA LEU A 9 -14.93 -29.35 51.41
C LEU A 9 -15.63 -28.10 52.00
N SER A 10 -15.97 -27.10 51.17
CA SER A 10 -16.86 -26.00 51.59
C SER A 10 -18.16 -26.07 50.81
N LEU A 11 -19.21 -26.38 51.54
CA LEU A 11 -20.60 -26.37 51.12
C LEU A 11 -21.06 -24.90 50.99
N ILE A 12 -21.58 -24.48 49.82
CA ILE A 12 -22.35 -23.26 49.70
C ILE A 12 -23.74 -23.61 49.19
N VAL A 13 -24.70 -23.24 50.03
CA VAL A 13 -26.14 -23.43 49.87
C VAL A 13 -26.68 -22.54 48.76
N GLY A 14 -27.41 -23.13 47.82
CA GLY A 14 -28.09 -22.43 46.75
C GLY A 14 -29.36 -21.75 47.22
N VAL A 15 -29.52 -20.49 46.82
CA VAL A 15 -30.83 -19.79 46.85
C VAL A 15 -31.39 -19.75 45.43
N LEU A 16 -32.45 -20.49 45.19
CA LEU A 16 -33.25 -20.46 43.96
C LEU A 16 -34.12 -19.20 43.97
N GLY A 17 -33.73 -18.20 43.18
CA GLY A 17 -34.58 -17.06 42.83
C GLY A 17 -35.26 -17.33 41.49
N GLY A 18 -36.54 -17.67 41.51
CA GLY A 18 -37.33 -17.84 40.29
C GLY A 18 -37.62 -16.48 39.62
N CYS A 19 -37.16 -16.30 38.38
CA CYS A 19 -37.60 -15.21 37.52
C CYS A 19 -38.89 -15.61 36.82
N VAL A 20 -39.99 -14.91 37.14
CA VAL A 20 -41.26 -14.98 36.43
C VAL A 20 -41.11 -14.23 35.09
N VAL A 21 -41.24 -14.94 33.99
CA VAL A 21 -41.27 -14.36 32.66
C VAL A 21 -42.70 -13.86 32.40
N ALA A 22 -42.88 -12.54 32.21
CA ALA A 22 -44.14 -11.95 31.78
C ALA A 22 -44.35 -12.17 30.29
N PRO A 23 -45.59 -12.48 29.82
CA PRO A 23 -45.85 -12.63 28.40
C PRO A 23 -45.85 -11.29 27.66
N LEU A 24 -45.22 -11.28 26.46
CA LEU A 24 -45.22 -10.14 25.53
C LEU A 24 -46.63 -9.89 25.01
N PRO A 25 -47.06 -8.63 24.80
CA PRO A 25 -48.37 -8.32 24.22
C PRO A 25 -48.45 -8.73 22.74
N ALA A 26 -49.59 -9.25 22.34
CA ALA A 26 -49.91 -9.64 20.97
C ALA A 26 -49.90 -8.41 20.07
N VAL A 27 -49.20 -8.50 18.93
CA VAL A 27 -49.26 -7.51 17.84
C VAL A 27 -50.58 -7.66 17.10
N GLU A 28 -51.47 -6.68 17.19
CA GLU A 28 -52.65 -6.59 16.37
C GLU A 28 -52.28 -6.28 14.92
N THR A 29 -52.58 -7.19 14.00
CA THR A 29 -52.47 -6.95 12.56
C THR A 29 -53.68 -6.10 12.12
N GLY A 30 -53.44 -4.81 11.95
CA GLY A 30 -54.35 -3.90 11.26
C GLY A 30 -54.31 -4.13 9.72
N PRO A 31 -55.37 -3.82 9.00
CA PRO A 31 -55.47 -4.09 7.55
C PRO A 31 -54.48 -3.25 6.77
N ALA A 32 -53.76 -3.90 5.84
CA ALA A 32 -52.86 -3.26 4.88
C ALA A 32 -53.63 -2.28 3.98
N THR A 33 -53.46 -1.00 4.15
CA THR A 33 -53.84 -0.01 3.14
C THR A 33 -52.73 0.10 2.10
N ALA A 34 -52.99 -0.45 0.95
CA ALA A 34 -52.21 -0.20 -0.26
C ALA A 34 -52.40 1.26 -0.67
N ASN A 35 -51.38 2.10 -0.43
CA ASN A 35 -51.17 3.33 -1.16
C ASN A 35 -49.71 3.35 -1.63
N GLY A 36 -49.49 2.75 -2.80
CA GLY A 36 -48.25 2.86 -3.54
C GLY A 36 -48.24 4.16 -4.33
N LEU A 37 -47.50 5.14 -3.83
CA LEU A 37 -46.76 6.08 -4.65
C LEU A 37 -45.34 5.96 -4.13
N GLY A 38 -44.43 5.50 -5.01
CA GLY A 38 -43.06 5.26 -4.66
C GLY A 38 -42.44 6.53 -4.02
N GLU A 39 -42.07 6.44 -2.76
CA GLU A 39 -41.16 7.36 -2.18
C GLU A 39 -39.86 7.25 -2.99
N GLY A 40 -39.56 8.31 -3.74
CA GLY A 40 -38.29 8.39 -4.48
C GLY A 40 -37.16 8.09 -3.52
N SER A 41 -36.27 7.19 -3.93
CA SER A 41 -35.09 6.85 -3.13
C SER A 41 -34.38 8.15 -2.75
N ALA A 42 -34.22 8.40 -1.45
CA ALA A 42 -33.49 9.57 -0.99
C ALA A 42 -32.01 9.43 -1.41
N ALA A 43 -31.39 10.54 -1.82
CA ALA A 43 -29.96 10.54 -2.10
C ALA A 43 -29.18 10.07 -0.85
N PRO A 44 -28.16 9.22 -1.01
CA PRO A 44 -27.37 8.74 0.11
C PRO A 44 -26.56 9.89 0.73
N GLU A 45 -26.38 9.87 2.06
CA GLU A 45 -25.52 10.83 2.77
C GLU A 45 -24.03 10.49 2.66
N THR A 46 -23.70 9.21 2.40
CA THR A 46 -22.34 8.68 2.21
C THR A 46 -22.36 7.68 1.07
N ASN A 47 -21.19 7.39 0.50
CA ASN A 47 -21.04 6.35 -0.51
C ASN A 47 -21.48 4.99 0.04
N LEU A 48 -22.21 4.20 -0.77
CA LEU A 48 -22.66 2.87 -0.39
C LEU A 48 -21.48 1.91 -0.34
N THR A 49 -21.08 1.48 0.84
CA THR A 49 -19.89 0.61 1.06
C THR A 49 -20.24 -0.89 1.09
N GLU A 50 -21.54 -1.22 1.19
CA GLU A 50 -22.05 -2.59 1.25
C GLU A 50 -23.33 -2.71 0.43
N GLY A 51 -23.54 -3.86 -0.23
CA GLY A 51 -24.74 -4.15 -0.99
C GLY A 51 -24.90 -3.33 -2.27
N CYS A 52 -26.09 -3.35 -2.83
CA CYS A 52 -26.45 -2.67 -4.08
C CYS A 52 -27.65 -1.75 -3.86
N ILE A 53 -27.83 -0.75 -4.72
CA ILE A 53 -29.07 0.03 -4.73
C ILE A 53 -30.24 -0.83 -5.19
N GLU A 54 -31.39 -0.71 -4.54
CA GLU A 54 -32.58 -1.51 -4.88
C GLU A 54 -33.34 -0.94 -6.08
N ALA A 55 -33.35 0.39 -6.22
CA ALA A 55 -34.01 1.10 -7.30
C ALA A 55 -33.12 2.23 -7.80
N PHE A 56 -32.77 2.18 -9.09
CA PHE A 56 -31.97 3.21 -9.74
C PHE A 56 -32.80 4.44 -10.10
N ASP A 57 -32.31 5.62 -9.74
CA ASP A 57 -32.84 6.92 -10.17
C ASP A 57 -31.69 7.75 -10.80
N PRO A 58 -31.77 8.11 -12.09
CA PRO A 58 -30.72 8.85 -12.77
C PRO A 58 -30.53 10.28 -12.23
N GLY A 59 -31.46 10.79 -11.43
CA GLY A 59 -31.36 12.10 -10.78
C GLY A 59 -30.58 12.11 -9.47
N ILE A 60 -30.21 10.96 -8.95
CA ILE A 60 -29.48 10.81 -7.69
C ILE A 60 -27.97 10.74 -7.92
N ASP A 61 -27.21 11.47 -7.10
CA ASP A 61 -25.77 11.28 -6.95
C ASP A 61 -25.51 10.21 -5.87
N TYR A 62 -25.03 9.05 -6.30
CA TYR A 62 -24.73 7.90 -5.42
C TYR A 62 -23.33 7.95 -4.80
N PHE A 63 -22.53 8.99 -5.15
CA PHE A 63 -21.20 9.20 -4.63
C PHE A 63 -21.06 10.61 -4.00
N PRO A 64 -21.75 10.89 -2.89
CA PRO A 64 -21.63 12.18 -2.20
C PRO A 64 -20.22 12.43 -1.66
N ASP A 65 -19.52 11.38 -1.17
CA ASP A 65 -18.13 11.46 -0.78
C ASP A 65 -17.24 11.33 -2.04
N LYS A 66 -16.49 12.39 -2.36
CA LYS A 66 -15.63 12.46 -3.54
C LYS A 66 -14.19 12.77 -3.14
N ILE A 67 -13.25 12.22 -3.88
CA ILE A 67 -11.81 12.45 -3.71
C ILE A 67 -11.17 12.83 -5.04
N ALA A 68 -10.00 13.45 -4.93
CA ALA A 68 -9.09 13.71 -6.04
C ALA A 68 -7.65 13.52 -5.53
N PRO A 69 -6.65 13.35 -6.42
CA PRO A 69 -5.26 13.38 -5.99
C PRO A 69 -4.83 14.79 -5.61
N ASP A 70 -4.05 14.92 -4.52
CA ASP A 70 -3.41 16.14 -4.07
C ASP A 70 -1.91 16.14 -4.37
N HIS A 71 -1.28 14.95 -4.37
CA HIS A 71 0.16 14.74 -4.54
C HIS A 71 0.50 13.78 -5.68
N ALA A 72 -0.39 12.82 -5.97
CA ALA A 72 -0.19 11.86 -7.04
C ALA A 72 -0.49 12.49 -8.41
N GLU A 73 0.35 12.17 -9.39
CA GLU A 73 0.21 12.64 -10.78
C GLU A 73 -0.26 11.52 -11.72
N GLY A 74 -0.17 10.26 -11.28
CA GLY A 74 -0.42 9.08 -12.10
C GLY A 74 -1.89 8.73 -12.30
N TRP A 75 -2.84 9.40 -11.65
CA TRP A 75 -4.25 9.09 -11.77
C TRP A 75 -5.17 10.31 -11.64
N SER A 76 -6.39 10.16 -12.13
CA SER A 76 -7.49 11.09 -11.89
C SER A 76 -8.82 10.37 -11.87
N VAL A 77 -9.84 10.96 -11.26
CA VAL A 77 -11.20 10.40 -11.19
C VAL A 77 -12.23 11.46 -11.53
N ALA A 78 -13.24 11.07 -12.33
CA ALA A 78 -14.42 11.90 -12.63
C ALA A 78 -15.69 11.18 -12.14
N TYR A 79 -16.56 11.91 -11.40
CA TYR A 79 -17.81 11.37 -10.84
C TYR A 79 -19.01 11.79 -11.68
N HIS A 80 -19.95 10.86 -11.90
CA HIS A 80 -21.12 11.04 -12.76
C HIS A 80 -22.37 10.38 -12.16
N GLY A 81 -22.85 10.92 -11.04
CA GLY A 81 -24.06 10.42 -10.38
C GLY A 81 -23.95 8.95 -9.93
N HIS A 82 -24.05 8.00 -10.86
CA HIS A 82 -24.06 6.56 -10.56
C HIS A 82 -22.80 5.80 -11.02
N TYR A 83 -21.82 6.48 -11.59
CA TYR A 83 -20.54 5.88 -11.97
C TYR A 83 -19.37 6.85 -11.79
N LYS A 84 -18.18 6.31 -11.68
CA LYS A 84 -16.90 6.99 -11.65
C LYS A 84 -16.06 6.55 -12.84
N VAL A 85 -15.28 7.47 -13.41
CA VAL A 85 -14.25 7.14 -14.41
C VAL A 85 -12.88 7.37 -13.79
N LEU A 86 -12.21 6.28 -13.41
CA LEU A 86 -10.81 6.30 -13.00
C LEU A 86 -9.93 6.27 -14.23
N THR A 87 -8.97 7.19 -14.34
CA THR A 87 -7.98 7.25 -15.42
C THR A 87 -6.58 7.15 -14.83
N LEU A 88 -5.78 6.21 -15.35
CA LEU A 88 -4.35 6.11 -15.05
C LEU A 88 -3.57 6.72 -16.20
N HIS A 89 -2.70 7.70 -15.89
CA HIS A 89 -2.01 8.50 -16.92
C HIS A 89 -0.68 7.88 -17.19
N ASN A 90 0.15 7.40 -16.63
CA ASN A 90 1.47 6.83 -16.95
C ASN A 90 1.68 5.51 -16.20
N PRO A 91 0.98 4.42 -16.56
CA PRO A 91 0.99 3.18 -15.79
C PRO A 91 2.37 2.52 -15.72
N TRP A 92 3.29 2.88 -16.64
CA TRP A 92 4.71 2.48 -16.62
C TRP A 92 5.59 3.49 -17.37
N ARG A 93 6.89 3.38 -17.22
CA ARG A 93 7.84 4.30 -17.87
C ARG A 93 7.77 4.22 -19.37
N GLY A 94 7.48 5.36 -20.00
CA GLY A 94 7.36 5.48 -21.46
C GLY A 94 6.02 4.99 -22.00
N ALA A 95 5.03 4.75 -21.18
CA ALA A 95 3.67 4.45 -21.62
C ALA A 95 3.15 5.54 -22.56
N GLN A 96 2.57 5.11 -23.66
CA GLN A 96 1.88 6.00 -24.61
C GLN A 96 0.36 5.88 -24.45
N GLU A 97 -0.09 5.02 -23.56
CA GLU A 97 -1.48 4.65 -23.33
C GLU A 97 -1.94 5.12 -21.96
N THR A 98 -3.22 5.49 -21.88
CA THR A 98 -3.92 5.72 -20.64
C THR A 98 -4.87 4.56 -20.39
N PHE A 99 -4.94 4.08 -19.14
CA PHE A 99 -5.92 3.07 -18.76
C PHE A 99 -7.12 3.75 -18.14
N ARG A 100 -8.32 3.33 -18.52
CA ARG A 100 -9.57 3.80 -17.93
C ARG A 100 -10.36 2.65 -17.37
N TYR A 101 -10.98 2.89 -16.22
CA TYR A 101 -11.89 1.96 -15.56
C TYR A 101 -13.20 2.68 -15.29
N LEU A 102 -14.29 2.05 -15.66
CA LEU A 102 -15.64 2.51 -15.37
C LEU A 102 -16.14 1.82 -14.09
N LEU A 103 -16.22 2.57 -12.99
CA LEU A 103 -16.67 2.05 -11.71
C LEU A 103 -18.14 2.38 -11.54
N VAL A 104 -19.01 1.39 -11.70
CA VAL A 104 -20.48 1.56 -11.73
C VAL A 104 -21.05 1.17 -10.37
N GLN A 105 -21.89 2.03 -9.79
CA GLN A 105 -22.59 1.69 -8.55
C GLN A 105 -23.45 0.45 -8.75
N CYS A 106 -23.25 -0.57 -7.91
CA CYS A 106 -24.00 -1.83 -7.97
C CYS A 106 -25.51 -1.59 -7.92
N GLY A 107 -26.22 -2.19 -8.87
CA GLY A 107 -27.66 -1.99 -9.08
C GLY A 107 -28.03 -0.85 -10.04
N ALA A 108 -27.04 -0.08 -10.53
CA ALA A 108 -27.21 0.91 -11.59
C ALA A 108 -26.85 0.34 -12.97
N PRO A 109 -27.45 0.82 -14.07
CA PRO A 109 -27.05 0.40 -15.42
C PRO A 109 -25.69 1.01 -15.80
N ALA A 110 -24.85 0.27 -16.53
CA ALA A 110 -23.67 0.81 -17.15
C ALA A 110 -24.02 1.85 -18.22
N PRO A 111 -23.29 2.99 -18.32
CA PRO A 111 -23.58 4.01 -19.33
C PRO A 111 -23.13 3.56 -20.73
N GLU A 112 -24.00 3.70 -21.73
CA GLU A 112 -23.83 3.21 -23.12
C GLU A 112 -22.59 3.75 -23.85
N ARG A 113 -22.02 4.90 -23.43
CA ARG A 113 -20.90 5.55 -24.13
C ARG A 113 -19.50 4.99 -23.81
N PHE A 114 -19.43 3.90 -23.04
CA PHE A 114 -18.15 3.34 -22.57
C PHE A 114 -18.02 1.84 -22.94
N ASP A 115 -18.58 1.44 -24.09
CA ASP A 115 -18.62 0.05 -24.54
C ASP A 115 -17.24 -0.64 -24.58
N ASP A 116 -16.15 0.13 -24.84
CA ASP A 116 -14.77 -0.40 -24.88
C ASP A 116 -14.00 -0.24 -23.57
N THR A 117 -14.65 0.25 -22.48
CA THR A 117 -14.00 0.47 -21.20
C THR A 117 -14.42 -0.62 -20.21
N PRO A 118 -13.48 -1.32 -19.56
CA PRO A 118 -13.83 -2.31 -18.55
C PRO A 118 -14.72 -1.70 -17.45
N ALA A 119 -15.90 -2.27 -17.27
CA ALA A 119 -16.84 -1.87 -16.22
C ALA A 119 -16.66 -2.78 -15.00
N ILE A 120 -16.50 -2.17 -13.83
CA ILE A 120 -16.36 -2.84 -12.54
C ILE A 120 -17.51 -2.35 -11.65
N GLU A 121 -18.32 -3.25 -11.14
CA GLU A 121 -19.33 -2.90 -10.16
C GLU A 121 -18.69 -2.54 -8.81
N VAL A 122 -19.15 -1.44 -8.19
CA VAL A 122 -18.67 -1.00 -6.88
C VAL A 122 -19.84 -0.87 -5.89
N PRO A 123 -19.61 -1.22 -4.61
CA PRO A 123 -18.35 -1.68 -4.00
C PRO A 123 -18.00 -3.12 -4.39
N VAL A 124 -16.72 -3.37 -4.68
CA VAL A 124 -16.15 -4.70 -4.94
C VAL A 124 -16.26 -5.58 -3.69
N ARG A 125 -16.61 -6.85 -3.85
CA ARG A 125 -16.84 -7.81 -2.76
C ARG A 125 -15.71 -8.82 -2.58
N SER A 126 -14.90 -9.04 -3.63
CA SER A 126 -13.74 -9.93 -3.58
C SER A 126 -12.60 -9.39 -4.43
N VAL A 127 -11.37 -9.42 -3.91
CA VAL A 127 -10.18 -8.88 -4.57
C VAL A 127 -9.00 -9.83 -4.48
N ALA A 128 -8.27 -9.99 -5.58
CA ALA A 128 -6.94 -10.58 -5.60
C ALA A 128 -5.90 -9.45 -5.72
N ALA A 129 -4.93 -9.42 -4.79
CA ALA A 129 -3.85 -8.43 -4.77
C ALA A 129 -2.55 -9.06 -5.28
N LEU A 130 -2.20 -8.83 -6.55
CA LEU A 130 -0.97 -9.34 -7.16
C LEU A 130 0.20 -8.36 -7.03
N THR A 131 0.22 -7.64 -5.93
CA THR A 131 1.32 -6.80 -5.44
C THR A 131 1.14 -6.54 -3.95
N SER A 132 2.19 -6.74 -3.18
CA SER A 132 2.15 -6.57 -1.72
C SER A 132 1.89 -5.12 -1.29
N THR A 133 2.22 -4.13 -2.13
CA THR A 133 1.99 -2.70 -1.83
C THR A 133 0.51 -2.32 -1.62
N VAL A 134 -0.44 -3.15 -2.08
CA VAL A 134 -1.89 -2.92 -1.89
C VAL A 134 -2.39 -3.50 -0.56
N LEU A 135 -1.67 -4.44 0.04
CA LEU A 135 -2.09 -5.12 1.27
C LEU A 135 -2.27 -4.15 2.45
N PRO A 136 -1.33 -3.20 2.71
CA PRO A 136 -1.55 -2.16 3.70
C PRO A 136 -2.79 -1.29 3.40
N HIS A 137 -3.08 -0.99 2.13
CA HIS A 137 -4.29 -0.23 1.77
C HIS A 137 -5.55 -0.98 2.18
N LEU A 138 -5.63 -2.28 1.87
CA LEU A 138 -6.78 -3.11 2.24
C LEU A 138 -6.91 -3.24 3.76
N HIS A 139 -5.79 -3.34 4.47
CA HIS A 139 -5.77 -3.40 5.94
C HIS A 139 -6.32 -2.12 6.57
N GLU A 140 -5.77 -0.96 6.19
CA GLU A 140 -6.16 0.34 6.75
C GLU A 140 -7.60 0.74 6.39
N LEU A 141 -8.08 0.30 5.23
CA LEU A 141 -9.47 0.50 4.80
C LEU A 141 -10.46 -0.51 5.43
N GLY A 142 -9.98 -1.48 6.24
CA GLY A 142 -10.82 -2.51 6.84
C GLY A 142 -11.44 -3.48 5.83
N LEU A 143 -10.68 -3.83 4.79
CA LEU A 143 -11.15 -4.62 3.63
C LEU A 143 -10.50 -6.00 3.52
N LEU A 144 -9.76 -6.46 4.52
CA LEU A 144 -9.06 -7.76 4.47
C LEU A 144 -9.99 -8.93 4.27
N GLU A 145 -11.23 -8.87 4.76
CA GLU A 145 -12.26 -9.89 4.56
C GLU A 145 -12.63 -10.11 3.08
N ARG A 146 -12.30 -9.13 2.21
CA ARG A 146 -12.54 -9.18 0.76
C ARG A 146 -11.34 -9.72 -0.02
N LEU A 147 -10.17 -9.85 0.64
CA LEU A 147 -8.98 -10.41 0.03
C LEU A 147 -9.11 -11.93 -0.09
N VAL A 148 -8.96 -12.45 -1.32
CA VAL A 148 -9.12 -13.89 -1.63
C VAL A 148 -7.86 -14.54 -2.16
N ALA A 149 -6.96 -13.75 -2.78
CA ALA A 149 -5.67 -14.23 -3.26
C ALA A 149 -4.60 -13.12 -3.22
N VAL A 150 -3.35 -13.54 -3.12
CA VAL A 150 -2.17 -12.67 -3.23
C VAL A 150 -1.20 -13.24 -4.27
N ASP A 151 -0.20 -12.46 -4.66
CA ASP A 151 0.84 -12.90 -5.59
C ASP A 151 1.67 -14.04 -5.01
N ARG A 152 2.45 -13.77 -3.96
CA ARG A 152 3.32 -14.74 -3.28
C ARG A 152 3.25 -14.55 -1.77
N PHE A 153 3.07 -15.64 -1.06
CA PHE A 153 3.07 -15.65 0.40
C PHE A 153 4.40 -15.15 0.97
N ASP A 154 5.50 -15.46 0.31
CA ASP A 154 6.85 -15.06 0.75
C ASP A 154 7.03 -13.54 0.88
N TYR A 155 6.32 -12.75 0.07
CA TYR A 155 6.46 -11.29 0.05
C TYR A 155 5.59 -10.56 1.08
N VAL A 156 4.61 -11.26 1.67
CA VAL A 156 3.65 -10.66 2.60
C VAL A 156 4.27 -10.42 3.97
N ASN A 157 4.18 -9.18 4.46
CA ASN A 157 4.64 -8.76 5.79
C ASN A 157 3.51 -8.24 6.67
N THR A 158 2.42 -7.70 6.08
CA THR A 158 1.25 -7.26 6.84
C THR A 158 0.74 -8.38 7.77
N ALA A 159 0.88 -8.20 9.08
CA ALA A 159 0.64 -9.24 10.08
C ALA A 159 -0.75 -9.90 9.96
N ALA A 160 -1.80 -9.09 9.78
CA ALA A 160 -3.16 -9.61 9.64
C ALA A 160 -3.34 -10.47 8.38
N VAL A 161 -2.63 -10.15 7.28
CA VAL A 161 -2.65 -10.96 6.05
C VAL A 161 -1.85 -12.25 6.26
N ARG A 162 -0.75 -12.20 7.02
CA ARG A 162 -0.02 -13.43 7.43
C ARG A 162 -0.89 -14.38 8.21
N GLU A 163 -1.68 -13.87 9.18
CA GLU A 163 -2.65 -14.67 9.93
C GLU A 163 -3.68 -15.36 9.00
N MET A 164 -4.15 -14.66 7.96
CA MET A 164 -5.05 -15.24 6.95
C MET A 164 -4.39 -16.34 6.13
N ILE A 165 -3.11 -16.17 5.76
CA ILE A 165 -2.32 -17.20 5.06
C ILE A 165 -2.17 -18.44 5.94
N ASP A 166 -1.78 -18.28 7.20
CA ASP A 166 -1.59 -19.36 8.16
C ASP A 166 -2.90 -20.11 8.45
N ALA A 167 -4.02 -19.42 8.40
CA ALA A 167 -5.36 -20.02 8.50
C ALA A 167 -5.82 -20.72 7.22
N GLY A 168 -5.07 -20.64 6.11
CA GLY A 168 -5.44 -21.20 4.81
C GLY A 168 -6.61 -20.47 4.13
N ALA A 169 -6.84 -19.19 4.50
CA ALA A 169 -7.95 -18.39 3.98
C ALA A 169 -7.65 -17.73 2.61
N LEU A 170 -6.38 -17.71 2.19
CA LEU A 170 -5.93 -17.07 0.95
C LEU A 170 -5.33 -18.09 -0.02
N GLN A 171 -5.41 -17.76 -1.31
CA GLN A 171 -4.73 -18.50 -2.36
C GLN A 171 -3.48 -17.74 -2.84
N GLU A 172 -2.42 -18.49 -3.21
CA GLU A 172 -1.23 -17.95 -3.85
C GLU A 172 -1.38 -18.05 -5.36
N ALA A 173 -1.42 -16.89 -6.03
CA ALA A 173 -1.64 -16.80 -7.46
C ALA A 173 -0.35 -16.70 -8.30
N GLY A 174 0.81 -16.51 -7.65
CA GLY A 174 2.08 -16.28 -8.35
C GLY A 174 2.19 -14.87 -8.94
N THR A 175 3.35 -14.57 -9.53
CA THR A 175 3.67 -13.23 -10.07
C THR A 175 4.42 -13.32 -11.40
N GLY A 176 4.36 -12.25 -12.20
CA GLY A 176 5.06 -12.16 -13.48
C GLY A 176 4.67 -13.31 -14.42
N THR A 177 5.66 -13.91 -15.06
CA THR A 177 5.45 -15.05 -15.99
C THR A 177 4.93 -16.30 -15.27
N GLY A 178 5.06 -16.37 -13.95
CA GLY A 178 4.60 -17.48 -13.10
C GLY A 178 3.19 -17.33 -12.55
N VAL A 179 2.42 -16.31 -13.00
CA VAL A 179 1.03 -16.16 -12.55
C VAL A 179 0.20 -17.39 -12.94
N ASN A 180 -0.51 -17.94 -11.96
CA ASN A 180 -1.40 -19.07 -12.13
C ASN A 180 -2.84 -18.59 -12.40
N THR A 181 -3.18 -18.46 -13.67
CA THR A 181 -4.49 -18.01 -14.11
C THR A 181 -5.61 -18.98 -13.68
N GLU A 182 -5.33 -20.28 -13.57
CA GLU A 182 -6.31 -21.28 -13.13
C GLU A 182 -6.76 -21.02 -11.69
N VAL A 183 -5.83 -20.71 -10.78
CA VAL A 183 -6.13 -20.32 -9.40
C VAL A 183 -7.05 -19.10 -9.38
N LEU A 184 -6.75 -18.08 -10.19
CA LEU A 184 -7.56 -16.85 -10.24
C LEU A 184 -8.96 -17.09 -10.85
N ILE A 185 -9.09 -17.99 -11.82
CA ILE A 185 -10.39 -18.41 -12.36
C ILE A 185 -11.18 -19.18 -11.30
N ASP A 186 -10.56 -20.08 -10.56
CA ASP A 186 -11.24 -20.88 -9.52
C ASP A 186 -11.70 -20.03 -8.34
N VAL A 187 -10.92 -18.98 -7.97
CA VAL A 187 -11.26 -18.04 -6.89
C VAL A 187 -12.31 -17.03 -7.33
N ASP A 188 -12.41 -16.75 -8.65
CA ASP A 188 -13.34 -15.82 -9.28
C ASP A 188 -13.44 -14.46 -8.57
N PRO A 189 -12.34 -13.69 -8.46
CA PRO A 189 -12.35 -12.39 -7.81
C PRO A 189 -13.09 -11.36 -8.67
N GLU A 190 -13.86 -10.48 -8.04
CA GLU A 190 -14.51 -9.35 -8.74
C GLU A 190 -13.51 -8.26 -9.18
N LEU A 191 -12.30 -8.30 -8.64
CA LEU A 191 -11.21 -7.39 -9.01
C LEU A 191 -9.85 -8.07 -8.79
N ILE A 192 -8.95 -7.90 -9.75
CA ILE A 192 -7.53 -8.21 -9.61
C ILE A 192 -6.74 -6.92 -9.69
N ILE A 193 -6.02 -6.57 -8.63
CA ILE A 193 -5.10 -5.42 -8.64
C ILE A 193 -3.69 -5.93 -8.89
N THR A 194 -3.06 -5.43 -9.96
CA THR A 194 -1.68 -5.77 -10.32
C THR A 194 -0.94 -4.53 -10.81
N PHE A 195 0.31 -4.67 -11.19
CA PHE A 195 1.13 -3.61 -11.77
C PHE A 195 1.69 -4.04 -13.12
N ALA A 196 2.26 -3.09 -13.87
CA ALA A 196 2.91 -3.36 -15.15
C ALA A 196 4.19 -2.54 -15.29
N TYR A 197 5.14 -3.05 -16.08
CA TYR A 197 6.39 -2.38 -16.45
C TYR A 197 6.43 -1.96 -17.92
N GLY A 198 5.40 -2.30 -18.70
CA GLY A 198 5.38 -2.14 -20.16
C GLY A 198 6.23 -3.18 -20.89
N ASN A 199 6.42 -4.33 -20.27
CA ASN A 199 7.16 -5.45 -20.85
C ASN A 199 6.31 -6.72 -20.80
N LEU A 200 5.83 -7.14 -21.96
CA LEU A 200 4.94 -8.30 -22.13
C LEU A 200 5.54 -9.63 -21.60
N ASP A 201 6.88 -9.71 -21.47
CA ASP A 201 7.53 -10.90 -20.91
C ASP A 201 7.39 -10.99 -19.38
N TYR A 202 7.09 -9.86 -18.71
CA TYR A 202 6.98 -9.78 -17.25
C TYR A 202 5.59 -9.38 -16.77
N ASP A 203 4.82 -8.66 -17.61
CA ASP A 203 3.52 -8.12 -17.23
C ASP A 203 2.45 -9.23 -17.26
N THR A 204 1.69 -9.35 -16.18
CA THR A 204 0.63 -10.36 -16.04
C THR A 204 -0.70 -9.93 -16.63
N HIS A 205 -0.99 -8.63 -16.58
CA HIS A 205 -2.30 -8.09 -16.92
C HIS A 205 -2.83 -8.47 -18.30
N PRO A 206 -2.03 -8.55 -19.39
CA PRO A 206 -2.57 -8.92 -20.69
C PRO A 206 -3.16 -10.34 -20.72
N LYS A 207 -2.49 -11.30 -20.07
CA LYS A 207 -2.97 -12.69 -19.99
C LYS A 207 -4.24 -12.82 -19.17
N LEU A 208 -4.34 -12.04 -18.08
CA LEU A 208 -5.50 -12.04 -17.20
C LEU A 208 -6.72 -11.43 -17.90
N ILE A 209 -6.51 -10.32 -18.64
CA ILE A 209 -7.56 -9.68 -19.46
C ILE A 209 -8.02 -10.63 -20.58
N GLU A 210 -7.08 -11.31 -21.28
CA GLU A 210 -7.41 -12.29 -22.31
C GLU A 210 -8.22 -13.47 -21.74
N ALA A 211 -7.98 -13.84 -20.48
CA ALA A 211 -8.77 -14.85 -19.77
C ALA A 211 -10.15 -14.35 -19.30
N GLY A 212 -10.49 -13.08 -19.55
CA GLY A 212 -11.76 -12.48 -19.17
C GLY A 212 -11.85 -12.04 -17.70
N LEU A 213 -10.71 -11.98 -16.99
CA LEU A 213 -10.66 -11.59 -15.59
C LEU A 213 -10.67 -10.05 -15.42
N PRO A 214 -11.31 -9.53 -14.37
CA PRO A 214 -11.43 -8.09 -14.11
C PRO A 214 -10.13 -7.52 -13.51
N VAL A 215 -9.29 -6.90 -14.32
CA VAL A 215 -7.96 -6.41 -13.91
C VAL A 215 -7.92 -4.90 -13.84
N ALA A 216 -7.40 -4.38 -12.73
CA ALA A 216 -7.00 -2.98 -12.59
C ALA A 216 -5.49 -2.88 -12.27
N LEU A 217 -4.85 -1.87 -12.88
CA LEU A 217 -3.44 -1.58 -12.63
C LEU A 217 -3.28 -0.61 -11.47
N THR A 218 -2.22 -0.80 -10.69
CA THR A 218 -1.66 0.23 -9.80
C THR A 218 -0.30 0.66 -10.32
N ALA A 219 0.01 1.95 -10.24
CA ALA A 219 1.27 2.51 -10.73
C ALA A 219 1.93 3.48 -9.73
N GLY A 220 1.64 3.32 -8.43
CA GLY A 220 2.22 4.14 -7.37
C GLY A 220 3.75 4.19 -7.38
N TYR A 221 4.41 3.14 -7.90
CA TYR A 221 5.87 3.11 -8.04
C TYR A 221 6.42 4.14 -9.05
N MET A 222 5.56 4.70 -9.91
CA MET A 222 5.91 5.72 -10.90
C MET A 222 5.91 7.14 -10.32
N GLU A 223 5.29 7.35 -9.16
CA GLU A 223 5.19 8.67 -8.53
C GLU A 223 6.57 9.22 -8.15
N THR A 224 6.70 10.53 -8.24
CA THR A 224 7.94 11.26 -8.02
C THR A 224 8.10 11.78 -6.59
N SER A 225 7.08 11.62 -5.76
CA SER A 225 7.10 12.01 -4.35
C SER A 225 6.63 10.87 -3.44
N PRO A 226 7.12 10.84 -2.17
CA PRO A 226 6.67 9.86 -1.19
C PRO A 226 5.16 9.90 -0.96
N LEU A 227 4.58 11.09 -0.78
CA LEU A 227 3.15 11.26 -0.58
C LEU A 227 2.35 10.86 -1.81
N GLY A 228 2.83 11.17 -3.03
CA GLY A 228 2.18 10.74 -4.27
C GLY A 228 2.06 9.21 -4.34
N ARG A 229 3.10 8.47 -3.93
CA ARG A 229 3.07 7.01 -3.88
C ARG A 229 2.02 6.48 -2.90
N THR A 230 2.00 7.01 -1.70
CA THR A 230 1.06 6.59 -0.65
C THR A 230 -0.37 6.97 -1.00
N GLU A 231 -0.59 8.05 -1.76
CA GLU A 231 -1.92 8.50 -2.16
C GLU A 231 -2.65 7.51 -3.08
N TRP A 232 -1.98 6.50 -3.61
CA TRP A 232 -2.62 5.39 -4.32
C TRP A 232 -3.53 4.54 -3.41
N LEU A 233 -3.48 4.74 -2.10
CA LEU A 233 -4.52 4.29 -1.17
C LEU A 233 -5.92 4.78 -1.60
N LYS A 234 -6.02 6.02 -2.08
CA LYS A 234 -7.28 6.61 -2.58
C LYS A 234 -7.78 5.86 -3.83
N VAL A 235 -6.87 5.43 -4.74
CA VAL A 235 -7.24 4.60 -5.90
C VAL A 235 -7.83 3.26 -5.46
N THR A 236 -7.20 2.59 -4.49
CA THR A 236 -7.75 1.36 -3.92
C THR A 236 -9.14 1.59 -3.35
N ALA A 237 -9.34 2.66 -2.61
CA ALA A 237 -10.64 2.99 -1.98
C ALA A 237 -11.77 3.24 -2.99
N LEU A 238 -11.47 3.76 -4.20
CA LEU A 238 -12.48 3.97 -5.26
C LEU A 238 -13.23 2.70 -5.64
N PHE A 239 -12.57 1.54 -5.60
CA PHE A 239 -13.19 0.25 -5.93
C PHE A 239 -14.13 -0.27 -4.83
N PHE A 240 -14.03 0.27 -3.62
CA PHE A 240 -14.78 -0.17 -2.45
C PHE A 240 -15.71 0.91 -1.89
N ASN A 241 -15.84 2.05 -2.56
CA ASN A 241 -16.62 3.21 -2.10
C ASN A 241 -16.18 3.71 -0.71
N ARG A 242 -14.86 3.64 -0.41
CA ARG A 242 -14.25 4.04 0.86
C ARG A 242 -13.56 5.41 0.77
N GLU A 243 -13.99 6.29 -0.13
CA GLU A 243 -13.37 7.58 -0.42
C GLU A 243 -13.17 8.43 0.83
N LYS A 244 -14.22 8.60 1.64
CA LYS A 244 -14.14 9.39 2.88
C LYS A 244 -13.10 8.85 3.86
N GLN A 245 -13.03 7.53 4.02
CA GLN A 245 -12.06 6.89 4.90
C GLN A 245 -10.63 7.08 4.37
N ALA A 246 -10.42 6.89 3.06
CA ALA A 246 -9.12 7.09 2.42
C ALA A 246 -8.62 8.52 2.53
N GLU A 247 -9.52 9.51 2.37
CA GLU A 247 -9.20 10.93 2.55
C GLU A 247 -8.72 11.22 3.98
N GLN A 248 -9.40 10.67 4.98
CA GLN A 248 -9.03 10.85 6.39
C GLN A 248 -7.69 10.17 6.72
N LEU A 249 -7.46 8.95 6.25
CA LEU A 249 -6.21 8.21 6.45
C LEU A 249 -5.04 8.93 5.79
N PHE A 250 -5.18 9.26 4.51
CA PHE A 250 -4.14 9.97 3.76
C PHE A 250 -3.85 11.34 4.35
N GLY A 251 -4.87 12.12 4.67
CA GLY A 251 -4.72 13.44 5.30
C GLY A 251 -3.95 13.38 6.62
N GLY A 252 -4.18 12.35 7.44
CA GLY A 252 -3.43 12.10 8.66
C GLY A 252 -1.95 11.79 8.40
N ILE A 253 -1.66 10.94 7.41
CA ILE A 253 -0.28 10.59 7.00
C ILE A 253 0.42 11.84 6.43
N ALA A 254 -0.22 12.57 5.53
CA ALA A 254 0.35 13.77 4.92
C ALA A 254 0.65 14.87 5.95
N GLY A 255 -0.21 15.03 6.96
CA GLY A 255 0.01 15.95 8.07
C GLY A 255 1.27 15.59 8.87
N ARG A 256 1.41 14.32 9.29
CA ARG A 256 2.62 13.86 10.01
C ARG A 256 3.88 13.92 9.16
N TYR A 257 3.79 13.61 7.87
CA TYR A 257 4.90 13.77 6.93
C TYR A 257 5.37 15.23 6.87
N ALA A 258 4.44 16.18 6.75
CA ALA A 258 4.75 17.60 6.71
C ALA A 258 5.43 18.08 8.01
N GLU A 259 4.97 17.61 9.17
CA GLU A 259 5.59 17.91 10.47
C GLU A 259 7.05 17.40 10.54
N MET A 260 7.30 16.18 10.04
CA MET A 260 8.66 15.62 9.98
C MET A 260 9.55 16.41 9.01
N ALA A 261 9.07 16.75 7.84
CA ALA A 261 9.79 17.54 6.85
C ALA A 261 10.13 18.95 7.38
N GLU A 262 9.21 19.60 8.10
CA GLU A 262 9.43 20.90 8.72
C GLU A 262 10.51 20.83 9.82
N LEU A 263 10.52 19.75 10.61
CA LEU A 263 11.54 19.53 11.64
C LEU A 263 12.95 19.51 11.05
N ALA A 264 13.13 18.89 9.87
CA ALA A 264 14.43 18.80 9.19
C ALA A 264 14.73 20.01 8.28
N ALA A 265 13.75 20.86 7.96
CA ALA A 265 13.94 21.98 7.03
C ALA A 265 14.93 23.04 7.55
N GLY A 266 15.06 23.17 8.88
CA GLY A 266 15.90 24.18 9.53
C GLY A 266 17.37 23.79 9.72
N VAL A 267 17.79 22.59 9.29
CA VAL A 267 19.18 22.13 9.47
C VAL A 267 20.15 22.89 8.57
N GLU A 268 21.22 23.40 9.15
CA GLU A 268 22.27 24.13 8.42
C GLU A 268 23.28 23.16 7.76
N GLU A 269 23.66 22.11 8.47
CA GLU A 269 24.61 21.09 8.00
C GLU A 269 23.83 19.91 7.41
N LYS A 270 23.99 19.66 6.11
CA LYS A 270 23.32 18.59 5.37
C LYS A 270 24.32 17.50 5.02
N PRO A 271 24.24 16.30 5.63
CA PRO A 271 25.15 15.23 5.29
C PRO A 271 24.97 14.83 3.81
N THR A 272 26.09 14.56 3.15
CA THR A 272 26.10 14.03 1.79
C THR A 272 25.67 12.56 1.79
N VAL A 273 24.80 12.17 0.84
CA VAL A 273 24.17 10.86 0.84
C VAL A 273 24.41 10.12 -0.48
N LEU A 274 25.02 8.94 -0.39
CA LEU A 274 25.09 7.93 -1.43
C LEU A 274 23.93 6.95 -1.30
N VAL A 275 23.35 6.50 -2.43
CA VAL A 275 22.25 5.50 -2.42
C VAL A 275 22.56 4.31 -3.33
N GLY A 276 22.10 3.12 -2.91
CA GLY A 276 22.15 1.89 -3.69
C GLY A 276 23.48 1.16 -3.58
N ILE A 277 23.63 0.11 -4.35
CA ILE A 277 24.82 -0.73 -4.45
C ILE A 277 25.16 -1.04 -5.89
N ALA A 278 26.41 -1.41 -6.14
CA ALA A 278 26.80 -1.94 -7.44
C ALA A 278 26.17 -3.33 -7.69
N ARG A 279 25.77 -3.55 -8.92
CA ARG A 279 25.42 -4.87 -9.43
C ARG A 279 26.27 -5.14 -10.67
N ARG A 280 27.20 -6.05 -10.56
CA ARG A 280 28.26 -6.29 -11.56
C ARG A 280 29.10 -5.00 -11.72
N GLU A 281 29.22 -4.48 -12.94
CA GLU A 281 30.01 -3.28 -13.25
C GLU A 281 29.16 -1.96 -13.27
N SER A 282 27.90 -2.02 -12.83
CA SER A 282 26.99 -0.88 -12.85
C SER A 282 26.42 -0.61 -11.48
N TRP A 283 26.45 0.66 -11.07
CA TRP A 283 25.77 1.14 -9.87
C TRP A 283 24.47 1.85 -10.30
N ARG A 284 23.35 1.41 -9.76
CA ARG A 284 22.08 2.08 -10.03
C ARG A 284 21.70 2.97 -8.86
N VAL A 285 21.59 4.27 -9.15
CA VAL A 285 21.17 5.29 -8.17
C VAL A 285 19.81 5.88 -8.57
N PRO A 286 19.01 6.38 -7.61
CA PRO A 286 17.81 7.15 -7.92
C PRO A 286 18.16 8.43 -8.71
N GLY A 287 17.36 8.81 -9.69
CA GLY A 287 17.48 10.13 -10.32
C GLY A 287 17.14 11.26 -9.34
N GLY A 288 17.59 12.47 -9.61
CA GLY A 288 17.42 13.62 -8.70
C GLY A 288 15.96 14.05 -8.53
N ASN A 289 15.09 13.78 -9.52
CA ASN A 289 13.64 14.01 -9.44
C ASN A 289 12.84 12.77 -9.01
N SER A 290 13.49 11.77 -8.38
CA SER A 290 12.79 10.58 -7.87
C SER A 290 12.21 10.81 -6.47
N TYR A 291 11.22 9.97 -6.10
CA TYR A 291 10.66 9.99 -4.74
C TYR A 291 11.72 9.78 -3.67
N PHE A 292 12.77 8.99 -3.95
CA PHE A 292 13.81 8.71 -2.95
C PHE A 292 14.76 9.89 -2.76
N ALA A 293 15.12 10.61 -3.85
CA ALA A 293 15.84 11.87 -3.77
C ALA A 293 15.04 12.91 -2.98
N ARG A 294 13.70 12.91 -3.14
CA ARG A 294 12.80 13.76 -2.37
C ARG A 294 12.84 13.41 -0.88
N TYR A 295 12.79 12.13 -0.49
CA TYR A 295 12.96 11.71 0.90
C TYR A 295 14.25 12.25 1.52
N ILE A 296 15.37 12.12 0.80
CA ILE A 296 16.67 12.61 1.29
C ILE A 296 16.63 14.13 1.50
N ALA A 297 16.06 14.87 0.58
CA ALA A 297 15.95 16.33 0.70
C ALA A 297 15.05 16.75 1.86
N ASP A 298 13.88 16.10 2.02
CA ASP A 298 12.90 16.37 3.08
C ASP A 298 13.43 15.93 4.47
N ALA A 299 14.35 14.94 4.52
CA ALA A 299 15.07 14.56 5.73
C ALA A 299 16.29 15.46 6.05
N GLY A 300 16.53 16.51 5.27
CA GLY A 300 17.68 17.42 5.48
C GLY A 300 19.01 16.89 4.98
N GLY A 301 19.04 15.89 4.08
CA GLY A 301 20.24 15.36 3.46
C GLY A 301 20.59 16.04 2.14
N ALA A 302 21.83 15.87 1.68
CA ALA A 302 22.34 16.34 0.40
C ALA A 302 22.65 15.16 -0.51
N TYR A 303 21.67 14.77 -1.34
CA TYR A 303 21.83 13.66 -2.29
C TYR A 303 22.91 13.98 -3.32
N LEU A 304 23.82 13.04 -3.63
CA LEU A 304 24.95 13.28 -4.54
C LEU A 304 24.49 13.64 -5.96
N TRP A 305 23.41 13.03 -6.47
CA TRP A 305 22.89 13.28 -7.82
C TRP A 305 21.58 14.07 -7.83
N ARG A 306 21.40 15.00 -6.88
CA ARG A 306 20.19 15.85 -6.78
C ARG A 306 19.93 16.73 -8.00
N GLU A 307 20.98 17.03 -8.80
CA GLU A 307 20.87 17.86 -10.01
C GLU A 307 20.46 17.04 -11.26
N ASP A 308 20.37 15.72 -11.15
CA ASP A 308 19.88 14.88 -12.24
C ASP A 308 18.36 15.02 -12.39
N GLU A 309 17.90 15.26 -13.62
CA GLU A 309 16.46 15.52 -13.87
C GLU A 309 15.61 14.24 -14.02
N SER A 310 16.21 13.06 -13.94
CA SER A 310 15.50 11.80 -14.10
C SER A 310 14.61 11.49 -12.90
N THR A 311 13.43 10.95 -13.15
CA THR A 311 12.49 10.51 -12.12
C THR A 311 12.71 9.06 -11.66
N GLY A 312 13.48 8.29 -12.43
CA GLY A 312 13.75 6.90 -12.12
C GLY A 312 15.19 6.62 -11.81
N SER A 313 15.56 5.33 -11.84
CA SER A 313 16.92 4.89 -11.58
C SER A 313 17.82 5.16 -12.79
N ILE A 314 19.00 5.73 -12.55
CA ILE A 314 20.06 5.97 -13.53
C ILE A 314 21.23 5.00 -13.30
N PRO A 315 21.79 4.39 -14.38
CA PRO A 315 22.98 3.55 -14.28
C PRO A 315 24.24 4.42 -14.34
N LEU A 316 25.16 4.21 -13.40
CA LEU A 316 26.47 4.86 -13.34
C LEU A 316 27.57 3.80 -13.39
N SER A 317 28.77 4.18 -13.88
CA SER A 317 29.95 3.34 -13.74
C SER A 317 30.43 3.35 -12.28
N MET A 318 31.12 2.28 -11.87
CA MET A 318 31.74 2.21 -10.55
C MET A 318 32.71 3.38 -10.34
N GLU A 319 33.51 3.70 -11.35
CA GLU A 319 34.50 4.78 -11.30
C GLU A 319 33.84 6.14 -10.99
N ASN A 320 32.76 6.47 -11.69
CA ASN A 320 32.04 7.73 -11.45
C ASN A 320 31.47 7.82 -10.03
N VAL A 321 30.99 6.68 -9.49
CA VAL A 321 30.44 6.65 -8.14
C VAL A 321 31.55 6.80 -7.11
N PHE A 322 32.67 6.09 -7.22
CA PHE A 322 33.81 6.21 -6.30
C PHE A 322 34.39 7.61 -6.32
N GLU A 323 34.54 8.25 -7.50
CA GLU A 323 35.01 9.63 -7.61
C GLU A 323 34.06 10.61 -6.89
N ALA A 324 32.75 10.47 -7.06
CA ALA A 324 31.76 11.36 -6.46
C ALA A 324 31.53 11.10 -4.96
N ALA A 325 31.73 9.87 -4.49
CA ALA A 325 31.35 9.42 -3.15
C ALA A 325 32.54 9.19 -2.19
N THR A 326 33.78 9.53 -2.58
CA THR A 326 34.96 9.30 -1.73
C THR A 326 34.78 9.86 -0.31
N ASP A 327 34.29 11.10 -0.18
CA ASP A 327 34.10 11.81 1.09
C ASP A 327 32.66 11.79 1.58
N VAL A 328 31.81 10.89 1.05
CA VAL A 328 30.39 10.83 1.42
C VAL A 328 30.19 10.56 2.92
N ASP A 329 29.24 11.27 3.52
CA ASP A 329 28.98 11.15 4.97
C ASP A 329 28.15 9.91 5.30
N ILE A 330 27.14 9.60 4.48
CA ILE A 330 26.20 8.52 4.74
C ILE A 330 25.96 7.71 3.45
N TRP A 331 25.97 6.40 3.60
CA TRP A 331 25.60 5.48 2.52
C TRP A 331 24.34 4.68 2.86
N LEU A 332 23.27 4.91 2.10
CA LEU A 332 22.04 4.12 2.14
C LEU A 332 22.15 2.98 1.10
N ALA A 333 22.64 1.83 1.52
CA ALA A 333 22.94 0.72 0.62
C ALA A 333 21.70 0.12 -0.02
N ASN A 334 20.56 0.09 0.68
CA ASN A 334 19.26 -0.41 0.20
C ASN A 334 19.38 -1.80 -0.45
N THR A 335 19.96 -2.72 0.26
CA THR A 335 20.17 -4.11 -0.18
C THR A 335 19.42 -5.10 0.71
N GLY A 336 18.82 -6.12 0.12
CA GLY A 336 18.15 -7.17 0.89
C GLY A 336 19.09 -8.23 1.49
N SER A 337 20.41 -8.15 1.22
CA SER A 337 21.35 -9.23 1.56
C SER A 337 22.44 -8.88 2.58
N TRP A 338 22.74 -7.59 2.79
CA TRP A 338 23.75 -7.16 3.76
C TRP A 338 23.12 -6.96 5.13
N THR A 339 23.71 -7.55 6.13
CA THR A 339 23.22 -7.53 7.53
C THR A 339 24.28 -7.03 8.51
N ALA A 340 25.55 -6.91 8.08
CA ALA A 340 26.67 -6.47 8.91
C ALA A 340 27.75 -5.78 8.06
N ALA A 341 28.66 -5.05 8.68
CA ALA A 341 29.78 -4.36 8.04
C ALA A 341 30.67 -5.31 7.22
N GLY A 342 30.83 -6.57 7.66
CA GLY A 342 31.61 -7.55 6.94
C GLY A 342 31.07 -7.89 5.54
N ASP A 343 29.78 -7.75 5.32
CA ASP A 343 29.14 -8.02 4.02
C ASP A 343 29.54 -6.98 2.97
N ILE A 344 29.83 -5.75 3.39
CA ILE A 344 30.22 -4.62 2.53
C ILE A 344 31.53 -4.97 1.81
N LEU A 345 32.58 -5.30 2.57
CA LEU A 345 33.90 -5.60 2.02
C LEU A 345 33.96 -6.98 1.36
N ALA A 346 33.11 -7.91 1.79
CA ALA A 346 32.94 -9.21 1.11
C ALA A 346 32.32 -9.04 -0.28
N ALA A 347 31.48 -8.03 -0.49
CA ALA A 347 30.90 -7.75 -1.79
C ALA A 347 31.88 -7.09 -2.76
N ASP A 348 32.68 -6.11 -2.27
CA ASP A 348 33.73 -5.46 -3.07
C ASP A 348 34.75 -4.76 -2.13
N GLU A 349 36.03 -5.16 -2.17
CA GLU A 349 37.08 -4.56 -1.34
C GLU A 349 37.29 -3.06 -1.59
N ARG A 350 36.91 -2.55 -2.76
CA ARG A 350 37.01 -1.12 -3.12
C ARG A 350 36.12 -0.22 -2.26
N TYR A 351 35.09 -0.76 -1.64
CA TYR A 351 34.21 0.00 -0.74
C TYR A 351 34.91 0.55 0.50
N ASP A 352 36.07 -0.02 0.89
CA ASP A 352 36.93 0.50 1.96
C ASP A 352 37.42 1.94 1.72
N SER A 353 37.41 2.38 0.45
CA SER A 353 37.80 3.75 0.08
C SER A 353 36.73 4.82 0.32
N LEU A 354 35.50 4.42 0.67
CA LEU A 354 34.40 5.33 0.94
C LEU A 354 34.43 5.79 2.41
N ALA A 355 34.45 7.09 2.66
CA ALA A 355 34.48 7.63 4.03
C ALA A 355 33.28 7.16 4.89
N ALA A 356 32.12 6.90 4.30
CA ALA A 356 30.98 6.35 5.02
C ALA A 356 31.26 4.95 5.61
N VAL A 357 32.06 4.12 4.92
CA VAL A 357 32.47 2.79 5.41
C VAL A 357 33.44 2.94 6.57
N GLU A 358 34.47 3.81 6.43
CA GLU A 358 35.45 4.09 7.51
C GLU A 358 34.77 4.59 8.79
N ARG A 359 33.70 5.43 8.62
CA ARG A 359 32.94 6.01 9.73
C ARG A 359 31.89 5.08 10.31
N GLY A 360 31.62 3.93 9.67
CA GLY A 360 30.51 3.04 10.03
C GLY A 360 29.13 3.66 9.73
N SER A 361 29.06 4.63 8.80
CA SER A 361 27.82 5.34 8.46
C SER A 361 27.11 4.72 7.25
N VAL A 362 27.02 3.39 7.23
CA VAL A 362 26.34 2.61 6.19
C VAL A 362 25.07 2.01 6.75
N TYR A 363 23.96 2.26 6.08
CA TYR A 363 22.63 1.80 6.49
C TYR A 363 21.95 1.01 5.37
N SER A 364 21.11 0.08 5.73
CA SER A 364 20.29 -0.67 4.79
C SER A 364 18.82 -0.69 5.23
N ASN A 365 17.89 -0.76 4.26
CA ASN A 365 16.44 -0.73 4.49
C ASN A 365 15.83 -2.12 4.67
N ASN A 366 16.59 -3.06 5.22
CA ASN A 366 16.17 -4.44 5.42
C ASN A 366 16.17 -4.86 6.91
N ALA A 367 15.87 -3.93 7.81
CA ALA A 367 15.72 -4.24 9.23
C ALA A 367 14.54 -5.18 9.50
N LEU A 368 13.47 -5.06 8.69
CA LEU A 368 12.29 -5.92 8.77
C LEU A 368 12.20 -6.78 7.51
N VAL A 369 12.80 -7.96 7.57
CA VAL A 369 12.72 -8.99 6.54
C VAL A 369 12.12 -10.24 7.17
N ASN A 370 11.07 -10.79 6.57
CA ASN A 370 10.46 -12.01 7.05
C ASN A 370 11.36 -13.24 6.78
N GLU A 371 11.01 -14.39 7.33
CA GLU A 371 11.80 -15.62 7.22
C GLU A 371 11.97 -16.17 5.78
N TRP A 372 11.14 -15.69 4.84
CA TRP A 372 11.19 -16.04 3.41
C TRP A 372 11.90 -14.99 2.54
N GLY A 373 12.36 -13.89 3.12
CA GLY A 373 13.10 -12.82 2.43
C GLY A 373 12.25 -11.66 1.93
N GLY A 374 10.96 -11.61 2.27
CA GLY A 374 10.07 -10.47 2.01
C GLY A 374 10.49 -9.28 2.87
N ASN A 375 10.82 -8.15 2.23
CA ASN A 375 11.26 -6.93 2.90
C ASN A 375 10.09 -5.96 3.09
N ASP A 376 9.72 -5.72 4.35
CA ASP A 376 8.59 -4.89 4.75
C ASP A 376 8.69 -3.42 4.35
N TYR A 377 9.89 -2.90 4.12
CA TYR A 377 10.07 -1.56 3.55
C TYR A 377 9.28 -1.36 2.25
N TRP A 378 9.18 -2.40 1.42
CA TRP A 378 8.47 -2.36 0.14
C TRP A 378 6.98 -2.61 0.26
N GLU A 379 6.49 -2.92 1.44
CA GLU A 379 5.07 -3.14 1.73
C GLU A 379 4.55 -2.05 2.69
N THR A 380 4.73 -2.21 4.00
CA THR A 380 4.21 -1.23 4.98
C THR A 380 5.01 0.08 4.97
N GLY A 381 6.31 0.06 4.63
CA GLY A 381 7.11 1.27 4.48
C GLY A 381 6.58 2.21 3.38
N VAL A 382 6.06 1.67 2.27
CA VAL A 382 5.45 2.48 1.20
C VAL A 382 4.16 3.17 1.66
N ALA A 383 3.42 2.53 2.54
CA ALA A 383 2.17 3.07 3.08
C ALA A 383 2.38 4.10 4.22
N ASN A 384 3.57 4.14 4.84
CA ASN A 384 3.91 4.98 5.98
C ASN A 384 5.10 5.91 5.69
N PRO A 385 4.99 6.83 4.73
CA PRO A 385 6.09 7.70 4.33
C PRO A 385 6.56 8.65 5.43
N ASP A 386 5.70 9.02 6.34
CA ASP A 386 5.99 9.82 7.52
C ASP A 386 6.98 9.11 8.47
N LEU A 387 6.82 7.81 8.68
CA LEU A 387 7.71 7.02 9.50
C LEU A 387 9.04 6.69 8.79
N VAL A 388 9.01 6.45 7.46
CA VAL A 388 10.24 6.33 6.65
C VAL A 388 11.04 7.62 6.68
N LEU A 389 10.37 8.77 6.61
CA LEU A 389 11.03 10.09 6.74
C LEU A 389 11.64 10.25 8.12
N ALA A 390 10.95 9.80 9.19
CA ALA A 390 11.48 9.82 10.55
C ALA A 390 12.75 8.95 10.70
N ASP A 391 12.79 7.75 10.08
CA ASP A 391 13.99 6.92 10.02
C ASP A 391 15.17 7.67 9.38
N LEU A 392 14.92 8.31 8.23
CA LEU A 392 15.96 9.07 7.51
C LEU A 392 16.42 10.30 8.30
N ILE A 393 15.52 11.03 8.95
CA ILE A 393 15.87 12.14 9.84
C ILE A 393 16.72 11.63 11.00
N LYS A 394 16.36 10.50 11.61
CA LYS A 394 17.14 9.89 12.68
C LYS A 394 18.55 9.49 12.24
N ILE A 395 18.71 9.02 11.02
CA ILE A 395 20.02 8.67 10.43
C ILE A 395 20.84 9.92 10.15
N PHE A 396 20.23 10.98 9.61
CA PHE A 396 20.93 12.19 9.17
C PHE A 396 21.19 13.17 10.32
N HIS A 397 20.25 13.30 11.24
CA HIS A 397 20.20 14.26 12.33
C HIS A 397 19.64 13.60 13.60
N PRO A 398 20.43 12.68 14.23
CA PRO A 398 19.95 11.88 15.36
C PRO A 398 19.48 12.72 16.56
N GLU A 399 19.94 13.95 16.69
CA GLU A 399 19.57 14.92 17.73
C GLU A 399 18.14 15.45 17.55
N LEU A 400 17.59 15.50 16.33
CA LEU A 400 16.23 15.97 16.09
C LEU A 400 15.16 14.98 16.57
N LEU A 401 15.47 13.68 16.50
CA LEU A 401 14.57 12.60 16.90
C LEU A 401 15.28 11.64 17.88
N PRO A 402 15.68 12.09 19.08
CA PRO A 402 16.50 11.27 19.99
C PRO A 402 15.82 9.97 20.41
N GLU A 403 14.49 9.98 20.58
CA GLU A 403 13.72 8.82 21.05
C GLU A 403 13.25 7.90 19.91
N HIS A 404 13.37 8.33 18.64
CA HIS A 404 12.95 7.51 17.51
C HIS A 404 13.86 6.30 17.36
N GLN A 405 13.27 5.12 17.24
CA GLN A 405 13.94 3.87 16.90
C GLN A 405 13.74 3.60 15.41
N LEU A 406 14.80 3.25 14.70
CA LEU A 406 14.70 2.90 13.28
C LEU A 406 13.75 1.71 13.10
N ILE A 407 12.86 1.81 12.13
CA ILE A 407 11.84 0.79 11.85
C ILE A 407 12.32 -0.10 10.69
N TRP A 408 12.55 0.49 9.53
CA TRP A 408 12.95 -0.26 8.33
C TRP A 408 14.43 -0.20 8.04
N PHE A 409 15.12 0.80 8.57
CA PHE A 409 16.57 0.94 8.39
C PHE A 409 17.33 0.38 9.59
N HIS A 410 18.52 -0.14 9.33
CA HIS A 410 19.50 -0.46 10.37
C HIS A 410 20.91 -0.10 9.89
N GLN A 411 21.79 0.19 10.83
CA GLN A 411 23.20 0.40 10.58
C GLN A 411 23.89 -0.94 10.35
N LEU A 412 24.79 -1.00 9.37
CA LEU A 412 25.62 -2.16 9.10
C LEU A 412 26.90 -2.05 9.94
N ASP A 413 26.88 -2.56 11.14
CA ASP A 413 27.94 -2.53 12.17
C ASP A 413 28.57 -3.92 12.41
#